data_39f8191cccc439d407f3f8902435de1c
#
_entry.id   39f8191cccc439d407f3f8902435de1c
#
_cell.length_a   1.000
_cell.length_b   1.000
_cell.length_c   1.000
_cell.angle_alpha   90.00
_cell.angle_beta   90.00
_cell.angle_gamma   90.00
#
_symmetry.space_group_name_H-M   'P 1'
#
loop_
_entity.id
_entity.type
_entity.pdbx_description
1 polymer ?
#
loop_
_entity_poly.entity_id
_entity_poly.type
_entity_poly.pdbx_seq_one_letter_code
_entity_poly.pdbx_strand_id
1 'polypeptide(L)'
;LGGFDVGRACLALVVALALQVGVNYANDYSDGIRGTDDNRQGPARLTGGGLTKPKTVLSVALGCFALAGVAGLTLVAVSGTWWLIAAGGAAVGAAWFYTGGKHPYAYMGIGLSELMVFVFFGLLACVGTTWTQVQAAPWWLWMSASALGLLSVALLMANNIRDIPTDRVSGKTTAAVRLGERASRWVFAACAWVPVGMIVALGVAIGLHPLGTCALGAGAASWAVGVSLPVLTGASGRALIVVLRNTGFFTLAWALLAALALVLS
;
A
#
# COMPACT_ATOMS: atom_id res chain seq x y z
N LEU A 1 11.10 -24.43 -5.54
CA LEU A 1 11.49 -23.11 -6.01
C LEU A 1 12.97 -22.90 -5.63
N GLY A 2 13.78 -22.26 -6.51
CA GLY A 2 15.21 -22.04 -6.32
C GLY A 2 15.58 -21.35 -4.99
N GLY A 3 16.89 -21.24 -4.74
CA GLY A 3 17.40 -20.73 -3.47
C GLY A 3 17.05 -19.25 -3.21
N PHE A 4 16.97 -18.88 -1.93
CA PHE A 4 16.78 -17.50 -1.49
C PHE A 4 18.13 -16.74 -1.55
N ASP A 5 18.15 -15.61 -2.25
CA ASP A 5 19.30 -14.71 -2.33
C ASP A 5 19.09 -13.49 -1.44
N VAL A 6 19.89 -13.40 -0.37
CA VAL A 6 19.79 -12.31 0.63
C VAL A 6 20.12 -10.95 -0.01
N GLY A 7 21.08 -10.88 -0.92
CA GLY A 7 21.47 -9.64 -1.59
C GLY A 7 20.33 -9.05 -2.41
N ARG A 8 19.66 -9.89 -3.22
CA ARG A 8 18.48 -9.49 -4.00
C ARG A 8 17.32 -9.09 -3.09
N ALA A 9 17.11 -9.79 -1.98
CA ALA A 9 16.07 -9.44 -1.01
C ALA A 9 16.35 -8.08 -0.35
N CYS A 10 17.59 -7.82 0.07
CA CYS A 10 17.99 -6.51 0.61
C CYS A 10 17.82 -5.39 -0.40
N LEU A 11 18.23 -5.59 -1.66
CA LEU A 11 18.02 -4.60 -2.72
C LEU A 11 16.52 -4.31 -2.95
N ALA A 12 15.68 -5.34 -3.02
CA ALA A 12 14.23 -5.18 -3.14
C ALA A 12 13.64 -4.40 -1.96
N LEU A 13 14.10 -4.68 -0.74
CA LEU A 13 13.69 -3.94 0.47
C LEU A 13 14.10 -2.47 0.39
N VAL A 14 15.32 -2.17 -0.04
CA VAL A 14 15.79 -0.79 -0.22
C VAL A 14 14.94 -0.06 -1.26
N VAL A 15 14.63 -0.70 -2.40
CA VAL A 15 13.73 -0.13 -3.42
C VAL A 15 12.37 0.19 -2.83
N ALA A 16 11.75 -0.77 -2.12
CA ALA A 16 10.42 -0.59 -1.54
C ALA A 16 10.39 0.53 -0.50
N LEU A 17 11.35 0.56 0.43
CA LEU A 17 11.45 1.59 1.47
C LEU A 17 11.73 2.97 0.87
N ALA A 18 12.66 3.06 -0.08
CA ALA A 18 13.00 4.32 -0.71
C ALA A 18 11.82 4.89 -1.52
N LEU A 19 11.10 4.05 -2.28
CA LEU A 19 9.87 4.48 -2.97
C LEU A 19 8.79 4.92 -1.99
N GLN A 20 8.57 4.16 -0.90
CA GLN A 20 7.57 4.48 0.13
C GLN A 20 7.86 5.82 0.80
N VAL A 21 9.10 6.06 1.20
CA VAL A 21 9.53 7.33 1.80
C VAL A 21 9.44 8.44 0.76
N GLY A 22 9.96 8.20 -0.44
CA GLY A 22 9.97 9.17 -1.53
C GLY A 22 8.57 9.67 -1.91
N VAL A 23 7.59 8.76 -2.07
CA VAL A 23 6.21 9.14 -2.41
C VAL A 23 5.55 9.94 -1.28
N ASN A 24 5.83 9.60 -0.01
CA ASN A 24 5.29 10.36 1.12
C ASN A 24 5.83 11.80 1.16
N TYR A 25 7.14 11.99 0.92
CA TYR A 25 7.74 13.33 0.83
C TYR A 25 7.27 14.09 -0.42
N ALA A 26 7.10 13.42 -1.57
CA ALA A 26 6.56 14.04 -2.77
C ALA A 26 5.12 14.51 -2.59
N ASN A 27 4.30 13.71 -1.88
CA ASN A 27 2.94 14.08 -1.52
C ASN A 27 2.91 15.25 -0.53
N ASP A 28 3.76 15.22 0.51
CA ASP A 28 3.91 16.32 1.47
C ASP A 28 4.28 17.63 0.77
N TYR A 29 5.26 17.59 -0.13
CA TYR A 29 5.64 18.74 -0.94
C TYR A 29 4.48 19.25 -1.80
N SER A 30 3.85 18.37 -2.57
CA SER A 30 2.83 18.75 -3.56
C SER A 30 1.54 19.25 -2.90
N ASP A 31 1.06 18.58 -1.86
CA ASP A 31 -0.15 18.98 -1.13
C ASP A 31 0.13 20.25 -0.30
N GLY A 32 1.34 20.36 0.30
CA GLY A 32 1.74 21.53 1.08
C GLY A 32 1.85 22.81 0.26
N ILE A 33 2.44 22.79 -0.96
CA ILE A 33 2.51 23.99 -1.81
C ILE A 33 1.15 24.39 -2.41
N ARG A 34 0.14 23.49 -2.39
CA ARG A 34 -1.24 23.76 -2.81
C ARG A 34 -2.13 24.26 -1.68
N GLY A 35 -1.66 24.23 -0.43
CA GLY A 35 -2.47 24.57 0.74
C GLY A 35 -3.50 23.50 1.11
N THR A 36 -3.43 22.31 0.51
CA THR A 36 -4.37 21.21 0.79
C THR A 36 -4.23 20.70 2.22
N ASP A 37 -3.03 20.79 2.79
CA ASP A 37 -2.70 20.30 4.14
C ASP A 37 -2.86 21.36 5.26
N ASP A 38 -3.29 22.59 4.96
CA ASP A 38 -3.36 23.70 5.94
C ASP A 38 -4.31 23.41 7.11
N ASN A 39 -5.38 22.65 6.89
CA ASN A 39 -6.39 22.29 7.91
C ASN A 39 -6.46 20.79 8.18
N ARG A 40 -5.38 20.04 7.96
CA ARG A 40 -5.34 18.60 8.08
C ARG A 40 -5.60 18.09 9.49
N GLN A 41 -6.44 17.06 9.65
CA GLN A 41 -6.71 16.38 10.93
C GLN A 41 -5.70 15.25 11.27
N GLY A 42 -4.82 14.89 10.35
CA GLY A 42 -3.77 13.87 10.53
C GLY A 42 -2.51 14.41 11.21
N PRO A 43 -1.44 13.60 11.30
CA PRO A 43 -0.13 14.05 11.73
C PRO A 43 0.34 15.26 10.91
N ALA A 44 1.03 16.20 11.57
CA ALA A 44 1.54 17.40 10.91
C ALA A 44 2.45 17.03 9.73
N ARG A 45 2.26 17.72 8.61
CA ARG A 45 3.11 17.61 7.42
C ARG A 45 4.26 18.61 7.53
N LEU A 46 5.39 18.29 6.91
CA LEU A 46 6.59 19.15 6.97
C LEU A 46 6.38 20.45 6.20
N THR A 47 5.79 20.37 5.01
CA THR A 47 5.52 21.53 4.15
C THR A 47 4.26 22.27 4.58
N GLY A 48 3.10 21.60 4.63
CA GLY A 48 1.82 22.22 4.98
C GLY A 48 1.78 22.71 6.43
N GLY A 49 2.48 22.03 7.35
CA GLY A 49 2.64 22.47 8.75
C GLY A 49 3.70 23.57 8.97
N GLY A 50 4.38 24.04 7.92
CA GLY A 50 5.42 25.07 8.02
C GLY A 50 6.70 24.63 8.76
N LEU A 51 6.88 23.34 9.01
CA LEU A 51 8.00 22.80 9.78
C LEU A 51 9.32 22.80 8.98
N THR A 52 9.24 22.74 7.66
CA THR A 52 10.41 22.63 6.79
C THR A 52 10.16 23.35 5.46
N LYS A 53 11.22 23.91 4.86
CA LYS A 53 11.12 24.57 3.54
C LYS A 53 10.71 23.55 2.46
N PRO A 54 9.74 23.89 1.57
CA PRO A 54 9.27 22.97 0.51
C PRO A 54 10.40 22.39 -0.35
N LYS A 55 11.40 23.20 -0.69
CA LYS A 55 12.57 22.74 -1.46
C LYS A 55 13.36 21.62 -0.79
N THR A 56 13.47 21.64 0.55
CA THR A 56 14.16 20.59 1.30
C THR A 56 13.35 19.28 1.24
N VAL A 57 12.02 19.37 1.42
CA VAL A 57 11.12 18.21 1.32
C VAL A 57 11.19 17.58 -0.07
N LEU A 58 11.17 18.41 -1.12
CA LEU A 58 11.33 17.95 -2.51
C LEU A 58 12.70 17.29 -2.74
N SER A 59 13.79 17.88 -2.22
CA SER A 59 15.13 17.29 -2.38
C SER A 59 15.23 15.91 -1.73
N VAL A 60 14.60 15.71 -0.56
CA VAL A 60 14.55 14.38 0.10
C VAL A 60 13.74 13.40 -0.75
N ALA A 61 12.58 13.81 -1.29
CA ALA A 61 11.78 12.96 -2.17
C ALA A 61 12.58 12.49 -3.40
N LEU A 62 13.27 13.42 -4.07
CA LEU A 62 14.10 13.11 -5.24
C LEU A 62 15.30 12.23 -4.87
N GLY A 63 15.94 12.47 -3.72
CA GLY A 63 17.01 11.62 -3.20
C GLY A 63 16.56 10.19 -2.94
N CYS A 64 15.35 10.01 -2.39
CA CYS A 64 14.74 8.69 -2.20
C CYS A 64 14.45 8.00 -3.54
N PHE A 65 13.91 8.72 -4.53
CA PHE A 65 13.67 8.16 -5.86
C PHE A 65 14.98 7.79 -6.56
N ALA A 66 16.03 8.61 -6.41
CA ALA A 66 17.35 8.28 -6.94
C ALA A 66 17.94 7.03 -6.28
N LEU A 67 17.83 6.89 -4.95
CA LEU A 67 18.24 5.70 -4.22
C LEU A 67 17.47 4.45 -4.68
N ALA A 68 16.16 4.57 -4.84
CA ALA A 68 15.33 3.49 -5.38
C ALA A 68 15.76 3.11 -6.80
N GLY A 69 16.08 4.11 -7.64
CA GLY A 69 16.59 3.90 -9.00
C GLY A 69 17.92 3.14 -9.02
N VAL A 70 18.91 3.56 -8.21
CA VAL A 70 20.21 2.89 -8.13
C VAL A 70 20.07 1.46 -7.62
N ALA A 71 19.34 1.25 -6.50
CA ALA A 71 19.10 -0.08 -5.95
C ALA A 71 18.31 -0.97 -6.93
N GLY A 72 17.30 -0.40 -7.60
CA GLY A 72 16.48 -1.10 -8.58
C GLY A 72 17.26 -1.52 -9.83
N LEU A 73 18.11 -0.64 -10.38
CA LEU A 73 19.00 -0.97 -11.51
C LEU A 73 20.01 -2.05 -11.12
N THR A 74 20.57 -1.97 -9.91
CA THR A 74 21.46 -3.02 -9.39
C THR A 74 20.70 -4.35 -9.27
N LEU A 75 19.47 -4.34 -8.71
CA LEU A 75 18.65 -5.53 -8.59
C LEU A 75 18.34 -6.16 -9.97
N VAL A 76 17.97 -5.33 -10.94
CA VAL A 76 17.72 -5.77 -12.33
C VAL A 76 18.97 -6.40 -12.94
N ALA A 77 20.13 -5.78 -12.77
CA ALA A 77 21.39 -6.28 -13.33
C ALA A 77 21.78 -7.65 -12.73
N VAL A 78 21.66 -7.82 -11.39
CA VAL A 78 22.04 -9.09 -10.72
C VAL A 78 20.99 -10.19 -10.88
N SER A 79 19.72 -9.84 -11.16
CA SER A 79 18.65 -10.82 -11.36
C SER A 79 18.37 -11.13 -12.83
N GLY A 80 18.87 -10.31 -13.75
CA GLY A 80 18.56 -10.42 -15.19
C GLY A 80 17.12 -10.03 -15.56
N THR A 81 16.38 -9.36 -14.67
CA THR A 81 14.94 -9.09 -14.81
C THR A 81 14.69 -7.73 -15.45
N TRP A 82 15.10 -7.55 -16.69
CA TRP A 82 15.13 -6.24 -17.39
C TRP A 82 13.77 -5.55 -17.56
N TRP A 83 12.66 -6.29 -17.62
CA TRP A 83 11.31 -5.72 -17.70
C TRP A 83 10.94 -4.86 -16.47
N LEU A 84 11.59 -5.10 -15.32
CA LEU A 84 11.38 -4.28 -14.11
C LEU A 84 11.84 -2.83 -14.27
N ILE A 85 12.68 -2.51 -15.26
CA ILE A 85 13.03 -1.10 -15.56
C ILE A 85 11.78 -0.33 -15.98
N ALA A 86 10.98 -0.89 -16.89
CA ALA A 86 9.72 -0.27 -17.32
C ALA A 86 8.72 -0.18 -16.17
N ALA A 87 8.59 -1.24 -15.37
CA ALA A 87 7.71 -1.27 -14.20
C ALA A 87 8.15 -0.24 -13.12
N GLY A 88 9.45 -0.13 -12.87
CA GLY A 88 10.02 0.86 -11.94
C GLY A 88 9.81 2.30 -12.42
N GLY A 89 10.01 2.56 -13.71
CA GLY A 89 9.70 3.85 -14.33
C GLY A 89 8.23 4.24 -14.18
N ALA A 90 7.33 3.27 -14.44
CA ALA A 90 5.89 3.45 -14.24
C ALA A 90 5.54 3.73 -12.76
N ALA A 91 6.20 3.02 -11.81
CA ALA A 91 5.98 3.24 -10.38
C ALA A 91 6.41 4.65 -9.93
N VAL A 92 7.59 5.12 -10.37
CA VAL A 92 8.05 6.50 -10.08
C VAL A 92 7.13 7.53 -10.72
N GLY A 93 6.70 7.32 -11.96
CA GLY A 93 5.73 8.18 -12.63
C GLY A 93 4.39 8.24 -11.88
N ALA A 94 3.86 7.08 -11.49
CA ALA A 94 2.63 7.00 -10.69
C ALA A 94 2.80 7.72 -9.33
N ALA A 95 3.93 7.51 -8.65
CA ALA A 95 4.24 8.18 -7.39
C ALA A 95 4.28 9.71 -7.54
N TRP A 96 4.92 10.21 -8.59
CA TRP A 96 5.01 11.64 -8.85
C TRP A 96 3.65 12.28 -9.19
N PHE A 97 2.89 11.66 -10.12
CA PHE A 97 1.60 12.20 -10.58
C PHE A 97 0.43 11.90 -9.62
N TYR A 98 0.69 11.20 -8.51
CA TYR A 98 -0.32 10.95 -7.48
C TYR A 98 -0.91 12.26 -6.97
N THR A 99 -0.06 13.16 -6.44
CA THR A 99 -0.43 14.50 -5.97
C THR A 99 0.29 15.61 -6.74
N GLY A 100 1.30 15.29 -7.56
CA GLY A 100 2.10 16.21 -8.35
C GLY A 100 1.48 16.56 -9.71
N GLY A 101 2.10 17.51 -10.43
CA GLY A 101 1.66 17.95 -11.75
C GLY A 101 0.42 18.86 -11.73
N LYS A 102 -0.12 19.18 -12.90
CA LYS A 102 -1.31 20.06 -13.06
C LYS A 102 -2.62 19.35 -12.73
N HIS A 103 -2.71 18.05 -13.02
CA HIS A 103 -3.89 17.21 -12.85
C HIS A 103 -3.53 15.92 -12.08
N PRO A 104 -3.32 16.01 -10.76
CA PRO A 104 -2.98 14.84 -9.95
C PRO A 104 -4.15 13.87 -9.89
N TYR A 105 -3.88 12.57 -10.11
CA TYR A 105 -4.97 11.60 -10.17
C TYR A 105 -5.60 11.29 -8.80
N ALA A 106 -4.91 11.62 -7.70
CA ALA A 106 -5.49 11.53 -6.35
C ALA A 106 -6.67 12.50 -6.15
N TYR A 107 -6.78 13.54 -7.00
CA TYR A 107 -7.83 14.54 -6.95
C TYR A 107 -9.01 14.26 -7.90
N MET A 108 -8.96 13.16 -8.65
CA MET A 108 -10.01 12.84 -9.65
C MET A 108 -11.18 12.05 -9.07
N GLY A 109 -10.98 11.31 -7.97
CA GLY A 109 -12.04 10.54 -7.30
C GLY A 109 -12.61 9.37 -8.12
N ILE A 110 -11.90 8.88 -9.12
CA ILE A 110 -12.36 7.85 -10.06
C ILE A 110 -11.87 6.43 -9.72
N GLY A 111 -11.30 6.24 -8.53
CA GLY A 111 -10.75 4.94 -8.12
C GLY A 111 -9.33 4.66 -8.65
N LEU A 112 -8.74 5.58 -9.41
CA LEU A 112 -7.40 5.39 -9.98
C LEU A 112 -6.32 5.32 -8.89
N SER A 113 -6.46 6.06 -7.79
CA SER A 113 -5.56 5.99 -6.64
C SER A 113 -5.55 4.60 -6.01
N GLU A 114 -6.73 4.04 -5.81
CA GLU A 114 -6.94 2.73 -5.24
C GLU A 114 -6.37 1.64 -6.16
N LEU A 115 -6.60 1.77 -7.47
CA LEU A 115 -6.03 0.88 -8.47
C LEU A 115 -4.49 0.93 -8.48
N MET A 116 -3.89 2.12 -8.47
CA MET A 116 -2.43 2.29 -8.45
C MET A 116 -1.83 1.71 -7.17
N VAL A 117 -2.45 1.94 -6.01
CA VAL A 117 -2.00 1.32 -4.75
C VAL A 117 -2.11 -0.20 -4.82
N PHE A 118 -3.21 -0.76 -5.31
CA PHE A 118 -3.36 -2.21 -5.50
C PHE A 118 -2.26 -2.78 -6.39
N VAL A 119 -1.99 -2.14 -7.53
CA VAL A 119 -1.01 -2.62 -8.51
C VAL A 119 0.42 -2.50 -7.99
N PHE A 120 0.82 -1.32 -7.48
CA PHE A 120 2.22 -1.10 -7.12
C PHE A 120 2.59 -1.65 -5.75
N PHE A 121 1.73 -1.54 -4.75
CA PHE A 121 2.00 -2.04 -3.39
C PHE A 121 1.59 -3.51 -3.18
N GLY A 122 0.68 -4.02 -3.99
CA GLY A 122 0.30 -5.43 -4.00
C GLY A 122 1.05 -6.21 -5.07
N LEU A 123 0.58 -6.09 -6.32
CA LEU A 123 1.04 -6.96 -7.40
C LEU A 123 2.52 -6.77 -7.72
N LEU A 124 2.94 -5.55 -8.05
CA LEU A 124 4.33 -5.32 -8.49
C LEU A 124 5.33 -5.57 -7.35
N ALA A 125 5.03 -5.12 -6.14
CA ALA A 125 5.92 -5.33 -5.00
C ALA A 125 6.13 -6.82 -4.71
N CYS A 126 5.06 -7.62 -4.66
CA CYS A 126 5.16 -9.05 -4.33
C CYS A 126 5.68 -9.87 -5.51
N VAL A 127 5.06 -9.73 -6.69
CA VAL A 127 5.43 -10.52 -7.87
C VAL A 127 6.83 -10.11 -8.36
N GLY A 128 7.14 -8.82 -8.40
CA GLY A 128 8.46 -8.33 -8.80
C GLY A 128 9.56 -8.85 -7.87
N THR A 129 9.38 -8.76 -6.55
CA THR A 129 10.35 -9.27 -5.58
C THR A 129 10.56 -10.77 -5.74
N THR A 130 9.49 -11.57 -5.84
CA THR A 130 9.59 -13.02 -6.02
C THR A 130 10.25 -13.36 -7.36
N TRP A 131 9.90 -12.65 -8.42
CA TRP A 131 10.49 -12.87 -9.74
C TRP A 131 11.99 -12.64 -9.74
N THR A 132 12.49 -11.61 -9.04
CA THR A 132 13.94 -11.38 -8.91
C THR A 132 14.66 -12.51 -8.17
N GLN A 133 13.96 -13.28 -7.34
CA GLN A 133 14.52 -14.42 -6.59
C GLN A 133 14.57 -15.69 -7.46
N VAL A 134 13.44 -16.06 -8.06
CA VAL A 134 13.23 -17.40 -8.63
C VAL A 134 12.76 -17.41 -10.09
N GLN A 135 12.60 -16.24 -10.71
CA GLN A 135 12.12 -16.04 -12.08
C GLN A 135 10.82 -16.81 -12.39
N ALA A 136 9.95 -16.91 -11.39
CA ALA A 136 8.65 -17.59 -11.49
C ALA A 136 7.59 -16.80 -10.71
N ALA A 137 6.36 -16.92 -11.18
CA ALA A 137 5.19 -16.32 -10.52
C ALA A 137 4.08 -17.37 -10.40
N PRO A 138 4.17 -18.29 -9.42
CA PRO A 138 3.15 -19.32 -9.22
C PRO A 138 1.80 -18.69 -8.84
N TRP A 139 0.70 -19.43 -9.06
CA TRP A 139 -0.66 -18.91 -8.86
C TRP A 139 -0.93 -18.39 -7.45
N TRP A 140 -0.37 -19.05 -6.42
CA TRP A 140 -0.52 -18.62 -5.02
C TRP A 140 0.13 -17.27 -4.73
N LEU A 141 1.18 -16.90 -5.48
CA LEU A 141 1.82 -15.59 -5.38
C LEU A 141 0.87 -14.47 -5.85
N TRP A 142 0.16 -14.68 -6.96
CA TRP A 142 -0.82 -13.70 -7.46
C TRP A 142 -1.97 -13.50 -6.49
N MET A 143 -2.43 -14.58 -5.84
CA MET A 143 -3.45 -14.51 -4.81
C MET A 143 -2.94 -13.74 -3.58
N SER A 144 -1.73 -14.05 -3.11
CA SER A 144 -1.11 -13.36 -1.97
C SER A 144 -0.85 -11.88 -2.27
N ALA A 145 -0.34 -11.57 -3.44
CA ALA A 145 -0.11 -10.20 -3.91
C ALA A 145 -1.42 -9.39 -3.98
N SER A 146 -2.49 -10.02 -4.45
CA SER A 146 -3.82 -9.40 -4.50
C SER A 146 -4.38 -9.12 -3.09
N ALA A 147 -4.21 -10.03 -2.15
CA ALA A 147 -4.63 -9.83 -0.76
C ALA A 147 -3.88 -8.66 -0.11
N LEU A 148 -2.56 -8.60 -0.26
CA LEU A 148 -1.73 -7.51 0.26
C LEU A 148 -2.04 -6.17 -0.45
N GLY A 149 -2.37 -6.22 -1.74
CA GLY A 149 -2.86 -5.06 -2.49
C GLY A 149 -4.18 -4.52 -1.94
N LEU A 150 -5.15 -5.38 -1.65
CA LEU A 150 -6.43 -4.98 -1.04
C LEU A 150 -6.23 -4.38 0.35
N LEU A 151 -5.35 -4.96 1.19
CA LEU A 151 -5.03 -4.39 2.50
C LEU A 151 -4.33 -3.02 2.37
N SER A 152 -3.50 -2.82 1.33
CA SER A 152 -2.90 -1.52 1.02
C SER A 152 -3.95 -0.50 0.58
N VAL A 153 -4.97 -0.93 -0.18
CA VAL A 153 -6.14 -0.09 -0.51
C VAL A 153 -6.94 0.24 0.75
N ALA A 154 -7.11 -0.70 1.69
CA ALA A 154 -7.76 -0.42 2.97
C ALA A 154 -7.00 0.67 3.75
N LEU A 155 -5.65 0.64 3.78
CA LEU A 155 -4.82 1.70 4.37
C LEU A 155 -5.10 3.07 3.73
N LEU A 156 -5.11 3.13 2.39
CA LEU A 156 -5.44 4.36 1.66
C LEU A 156 -6.86 4.83 2.00
N MET A 157 -7.83 3.91 2.05
CA MET A 157 -9.23 4.22 2.32
C MET A 157 -9.43 4.75 3.74
N ALA A 158 -8.72 4.21 4.75
CA ALA A 158 -8.76 4.73 6.12
C ALA A 158 -8.27 6.19 6.20
N ASN A 159 -7.19 6.53 5.47
CA ASN A 159 -6.72 7.91 5.34
C ASN A 159 -7.77 8.80 4.67
N ASN A 160 -8.30 8.36 3.53
CA ASN A 160 -9.26 9.14 2.75
C ASN A 160 -10.58 9.35 3.50
N ILE A 161 -11.07 8.36 4.26
CA ILE A 161 -12.27 8.52 5.12
C ILE A 161 -12.03 9.56 6.21
N ARG A 162 -10.85 9.54 6.87
CA ARG A 162 -10.49 10.52 7.88
C ARG A 162 -10.48 11.94 7.32
N ASP A 163 -9.97 12.09 6.11
CA ASP A 163 -9.68 13.38 5.50
C ASP A 163 -10.87 13.92 4.65
N ILE A 164 -12.01 13.21 4.54
CA ILE A 164 -13.20 13.67 3.79
C ILE A 164 -13.59 15.13 4.12
N PRO A 165 -13.68 15.57 5.40
CA PRO A 165 -14.08 16.95 5.69
C PRO A 165 -13.10 18.00 5.16
N THR A 166 -11.81 17.75 5.31
CA THR A 166 -10.74 18.68 4.89
C THR A 166 -10.51 18.64 3.40
N ASP A 167 -10.57 17.46 2.77
CA ASP A 167 -10.45 17.29 1.33
C ASP A 167 -11.55 18.03 0.56
N ARG A 168 -12.79 17.99 1.07
CA ARG A 168 -13.90 18.78 0.48
C ARG A 168 -13.64 20.27 0.49
N VAL A 169 -13.12 20.81 1.58
CA VAL A 169 -12.84 22.25 1.73
C VAL A 169 -11.68 22.66 0.84
N SER A 170 -10.64 21.83 0.70
CA SER A 170 -9.48 22.13 -0.15
C SER A 170 -9.70 21.84 -1.64
N GLY A 171 -10.88 21.34 -2.04
CA GLY A 171 -11.18 20.96 -3.42
C GLY A 171 -10.55 19.65 -3.89
N LYS A 172 -9.99 18.86 -2.98
CA LYS A 172 -9.42 17.53 -3.28
C LYS A 172 -10.56 16.51 -3.34
N THR A 173 -10.84 16.00 -4.53
CA THR A 173 -11.89 15.02 -4.75
C THR A 173 -11.28 13.62 -4.76
N THR A 174 -11.15 12.97 -3.58
CA THR A 174 -10.75 11.55 -3.47
C THR A 174 -11.93 10.63 -3.76
N ALA A 175 -11.68 9.32 -3.96
CA ALA A 175 -12.77 8.35 -4.09
C ALA A 175 -13.68 8.36 -2.85
N ALA A 176 -13.13 8.54 -1.65
CA ALA A 176 -13.93 8.64 -0.43
C ALA A 176 -14.82 9.89 -0.39
N VAL A 177 -14.34 11.04 -0.89
CA VAL A 177 -15.16 12.26 -1.02
C VAL A 177 -16.30 12.02 -1.99
N ARG A 178 -16.05 11.34 -3.12
CA ARG A 178 -17.05 11.09 -4.17
C ARG A 178 -18.08 10.04 -3.78
N LEU A 179 -17.65 8.94 -3.17
CA LEU A 179 -18.53 7.86 -2.69
C LEU A 179 -19.36 8.28 -1.47
N GLY A 180 -18.83 9.21 -0.68
CA GLY A 180 -19.36 9.58 0.61
C GLY A 180 -18.91 8.59 1.71
N GLU A 181 -19.12 9.02 2.95
CA GLU A 181 -18.58 8.35 4.13
C GLU A 181 -19.08 6.90 4.28
N ARG A 182 -20.38 6.67 4.13
CA ARG A 182 -21.01 5.35 4.31
C ARG A 182 -20.47 4.31 3.32
N ALA A 183 -20.45 4.63 2.03
CA ALA A 183 -19.97 3.72 1.00
C ALA A 183 -18.47 3.45 1.16
N SER A 184 -17.67 4.48 1.49
CA SER A 184 -16.23 4.35 1.73
C SER A 184 -15.90 3.40 2.88
N ARG A 185 -16.71 3.40 3.96
CA ARG A 185 -16.56 2.48 5.09
C ARG A 185 -16.82 1.03 4.68
N TRP A 186 -17.81 0.78 3.80
CA TRP A 186 -18.05 -0.55 3.26
C TRP A 186 -16.94 -1.01 2.29
N VAL A 187 -16.40 -0.11 1.47
CA VAL A 187 -15.23 -0.42 0.61
C VAL A 187 -14.03 -0.79 1.48
N PHE A 188 -13.75 -0.05 2.56
CA PHE A 188 -12.72 -0.40 3.53
C PHE A 188 -12.94 -1.81 4.09
N ALA A 189 -14.14 -2.11 4.57
CA ALA A 189 -14.47 -3.40 5.13
C ALA A 189 -14.31 -4.53 4.10
N ALA A 190 -14.77 -4.34 2.85
CA ALA A 190 -14.58 -5.31 1.79
C ALA A 190 -13.08 -5.58 1.53
N CYS A 191 -12.24 -4.53 1.46
CA CYS A 191 -10.80 -4.67 1.31
C CYS A 191 -10.12 -5.38 2.49
N ALA A 192 -10.70 -5.35 3.70
CA ALA A 192 -10.19 -6.08 4.86
C ALA A 192 -10.68 -7.54 4.91
N TRP A 193 -11.92 -7.81 4.46
CA TRP A 193 -12.52 -9.15 4.56
C TRP A 193 -12.23 -10.06 3.38
N VAL A 194 -12.09 -9.54 2.15
CA VAL A 194 -11.73 -10.36 0.99
C VAL A 194 -10.42 -11.13 1.22
N PRO A 195 -9.33 -10.53 1.77
CA PRO A 195 -8.12 -11.24 2.15
C PRO A 195 -8.33 -12.39 3.14
N VAL A 196 -9.36 -12.33 4.00
CA VAL A 196 -9.70 -13.47 4.89
C VAL A 196 -10.20 -14.67 4.08
N GLY A 197 -11.09 -14.44 3.11
CA GLY A 197 -11.49 -15.49 2.18
C GLY A 197 -10.33 -16.04 1.36
N MET A 198 -9.41 -15.16 0.93
CA MET A 198 -8.25 -15.55 0.14
C MET A 198 -7.27 -16.44 0.91
N ILE A 199 -7.01 -16.21 2.20
CA ILE A 199 -6.11 -17.09 2.98
C ILE A 199 -6.72 -18.46 3.24
N VAL A 200 -8.05 -18.52 3.43
CA VAL A 200 -8.77 -19.79 3.52
C VAL A 200 -8.70 -20.55 2.18
N ALA A 201 -8.98 -19.87 1.08
CA ALA A 201 -8.87 -20.46 -0.27
C ALA A 201 -7.44 -20.93 -0.56
N LEU A 202 -6.41 -20.17 -0.14
CA LEU A 202 -5.02 -20.58 -0.24
C LEU A 202 -4.78 -21.90 0.51
N GLY A 203 -5.16 -21.96 1.79
CA GLY A 203 -4.98 -23.16 2.63
C GLY A 203 -5.63 -24.42 2.02
N VAL A 204 -6.86 -24.27 1.51
CA VAL A 204 -7.57 -25.37 0.81
C VAL A 204 -6.82 -25.77 -0.46
N ALA A 205 -6.41 -24.82 -1.28
CA ALA A 205 -5.82 -25.07 -2.59
C ALA A 205 -4.40 -25.68 -2.52
N ILE A 206 -3.65 -25.42 -1.44
CA ILE A 206 -2.34 -26.05 -1.20
C ILE A 206 -2.44 -27.38 -0.43
N GLY A 207 -3.66 -27.83 -0.09
CA GLY A 207 -3.89 -29.10 0.61
C GLY A 207 -3.57 -29.05 2.10
N LEU A 208 -3.57 -27.89 2.73
CA LEU A 208 -3.34 -27.76 4.17
C LEU A 208 -4.45 -28.47 4.95
N HIS A 209 -4.07 -29.12 6.08
CA HIS A 209 -5.05 -29.79 6.94
C HIS A 209 -6.21 -28.86 7.35
N PRO A 210 -7.48 -29.31 7.35
CA PRO A 210 -8.63 -28.46 7.62
C PRO A 210 -8.55 -27.62 8.89
N LEU A 211 -8.01 -28.18 9.99
CA LEU A 211 -7.80 -27.42 11.24
C LEU A 211 -6.80 -26.28 11.07
N GLY A 212 -5.72 -26.49 10.29
CA GLY A 212 -4.75 -25.45 9.96
C GLY A 212 -5.38 -24.35 9.11
N THR A 213 -6.15 -24.71 8.09
CA THR A 213 -6.90 -23.77 7.25
C THR A 213 -7.89 -22.93 8.07
N CYS A 214 -8.65 -23.58 8.98
CA CYS A 214 -9.56 -22.88 9.89
C CYS A 214 -8.80 -21.92 10.83
N ALA A 215 -7.66 -22.34 11.38
CA ALA A 215 -6.84 -21.50 12.25
C ALA A 215 -6.30 -20.25 11.53
N LEU A 216 -5.81 -20.41 10.29
CA LEU A 216 -5.39 -19.27 9.45
C LEU A 216 -6.55 -18.30 9.19
N GLY A 217 -7.72 -18.83 8.80
CA GLY A 217 -8.92 -18.05 8.58
C GLY A 217 -9.38 -17.30 9.83
N ALA A 218 -9.41 -17.95 10.98
CA ALA A 218 -9.78 -17.35 12.27
C ALA A 218 -8.77 -16.26 12.68
N GLY A 219 -7.47 -16.50 12.51
CA GLY A 219 -6.43 -15.50 12.76
C GLY A 219 -6.60 -14.26 11.89
N ALA A 220 -6.80 -14.41 10.59
CA ALA A 220 -7.05 -13.30 9.68
C ALA A 220 -8.38 -12.59 9.96
N ALA A 221 -9.45 -13.35 10.29
CA ALA A 221 -10.76 -12.80 10.63
C ALA A 221 -10.71 -11.94 11.90
N SER A 222 -9.94 -12.34 12.93
CA SER A 222 -9.80 -11.56 14.15
C SER A 222 -9.21 -10.18 13.88
N TRP A 223 -8.20 -10.09 13.00
CA TRP A 223 -7.65 -8.82 12.53
C TRP A 223 -8.68 -8.01 11.72
N ALA A 224 -9.38 -8.67 10.77
CA ALA A 224 -10.39 -8.00 9.95
C ALA A 224 -11.52 -7.40 10.79
N VAL A 225 -11.99 -8.12 11.82
CA VAL A 225 -12.96 -7.57 12.82
C VAL A 225 -12.37 -6.37 13.53
N GLY A 226 -11.13 -6.51 14.06
CA GLY A 226 -10.46 -5.45 14.84
C GLY A 226 -10.28 -4.14 14.07
N VAL A 227 -10.07 -4.20 12.74
CA VAL A 227 -9.91 -2.99 11.92
C VAL A 227 -11.23 -2.51 11.32
N SER A 228 -12.16 -3.40 10.93
CA SER A 228 -13.40 -2.99 10.26
C SER A 228 -14.49 -2.58 11.21
N LEU A 229 -14.60 -3.17 12.40
CA LEU A 229 -15.64 -2.81 13.37
C LEU A 229 -15.60 -1.32 13.76
N PRO A 230 -14.46 -0.73 14.18
CA PRO A 230 -14.41 0.71 14.46
C PRO A 230 -14.83 1.57 13.26
N VAL A 231 -14.41 1.19 12.05
CA VAL A 231 -14.76 1.93 10.83
C VAL A 231 -16.25 1.87 10.56
N LEU A 232 -16.86 0.70 10.63
CA LEU A 232 -18.30 0.51 10.39
C LEU A 232 -19.19 1.15 11.47
N THR A 233 -18.69 1.25 12.72
CA THR A 233 -19.39 1.89 13.84
C THR A 233 -19.18 3.40 13.95
N GLY A 234 -18.49 4.01 12.96
CA GLY A 234 -18.42 5.47 12.87
C GLY A 234 -17.12 6.11 13.38
N ALA A 235 -16.02 5.36 13.55
CA ALA A 235 -14.73 5.96 13.89
C ALA A 235 -14.40 7.13 12.96
N SER A 236 -13.85 8.22 13.52
CA SER A 236 -13.50 9.45 12.82
C SER A 236 -12.23 10.08 13.40
N GLY A 237 -11.63 11.03 12.71
CA GLY A 237 -10.48 11.79 13.19
C GLY A 237 -9.34 10.90 13.70
N ARG A 238 -8.92 11.11 14.96
CA ARG A 238 -7.80 10.38 15.57
C ARG A 238 -8.04 8.87 15.72
N ALA A 239 -9.28 8.42 15.86
CA ALA A 239 -9.60 6.99 15.94
C ALA A 239 -9.23 6.26 14.64
N LEU A 240 -9.35 6.90 13.47
CA LEU A 240 -8.92 6.34 12.19
C LEU A 240 -7.40 6.22 12.07
N ILE A 241 -6.60 6.98 12.83
CA ILE A 241 -5.14 6.80 12.88
C ILE A 241 -4.80 5.46 13.54
N VAL A 242 -5.54 5.06 14.59
CA VAL A 242 -5.39 3.74 15.23
C VAL A 242 -5.78 2.63 14.26
N VAL A 243 -6.90 2.80 13.54
CA VAL A 243 -7.32 1.86 12.49
C VAL A 243 -6.25 1.71 11.42
N LEU A 244 -5.68 2.83 10.94
CA LEU A 244 -4.61 2.82 9.95
C LEU A 244 -3.41 1.99 10.42
N ARG A 245 -2.91 2.25 11.64
CA ARG A 245 -1.81 1.50 12.24
C ARG A 245 -2.14 0.01 12.32
N ASN A 246 -3.32 -0.33 12.83
CA ASN A 246 -3.73 -1.73 13.01
C ASN A 246 -3.94 -2.44 11.67
N THR A 247 -4.40 -1.73 10.62
CA THR A 247 -4.46 -2.27 9.26
C THR A 247 -3.05 -2.58 8.72
N GLY A 248 -2.05 -1.74 9.03
CA GLY A 248 -0.65 -2.04 8.72
C GLY A 248 -0.15 -3.32 9.42
N PHE A 249 -0.48 -3.50 10.70
CA PHE A 249 -0.17 -4.76 11.41
C PHE A 249 -0.94 -5.96 10.83
N PHE A 250 -2.18 -5.77 10.41
CA PHE A 250 -2.94 -6.83 9.74
C PHE A 250 -2.28 -7.23 8.43
N THR A 251 -1.78 -6.28 7.63
CA THR A 251 -1.05 -6.58 6.39
C THR A 251 0.17 -7.46 6.66
N LEU A 252 0.96 -7.14 7.71
CA LEU A 252 2.09 -7.95 8.12
C LEU A 252 1.65 -9.33 8.63
N ALA A 253 0.64 -9.39 9.50
CA ALA A 253 0.12 -10.63 10.04
C ALA A 253 -0.40 -11.56 8.93
N TRP A 254 -1.12 -11.01 7.95
CA TRP A 254 -1.61 -11.76 6.80
C TRP A 254 -0.46 -12.37 5.99
N ALA A 255 0.60 -11.59 5.71
CA ALA A 255 1.77 -12.07 5.00
C ALA A 255 2.47 -13.21 5.74
N LEU A 256 2.61 -13.11 7.07
CA LEU A 256 3.19 -14.15 7.92
C LEU A 256 2.34 -15.42 7.94
N LEU A 257 1.00 -15.28 8.02
CA LEU A 257 0.08 -16.40 7.97
C LEU A 257 0.15 -17.13 6.61
N ALA A 258 0.22 -16.39 5.51
CA ALA A 258 0.37 -16.97 4.18
C ALA A 258 1.72 -17.68 4.00
N ALA A 259 2.81 -17.08 4.49
CA ALA A 259 4.13 -17.71 4.48
C ALA A 259 4.15 -18.99 5.32
N LEU A 260 3.54 -18.98 6.50
CA LEU A 260 3.40 -20.16 7.35
C LEU A 260 2.60 -21.27 6.65
N ALA A 261 1.50 -20.92 5.99
CA ALA A 261 0.69 -21.88 5.23
C ALA A 261 1.52 -22.59 4.15
N LEU A 262 2.33 -21.81 3.38
CA LEU A 262 3.18 -22.33 2.31
C LEU A 262 4.36 -23.17 2.83
N VAL A 263 4.83 -22.96 4.06
CA VAL A 263 5.89 -23.77 4.68
C VAL A 263 5.34 -25.08 5.23
N LEU A 264 4.09 -25.09 5.69
CA LEU A 264 3.43 -26.26 6.30
C LEU A 264 2.72 -27.17 5.27
N SER A 265 2.63 -26.75 4.00
CA SER A 265 2.12 -27.55 2.87
C SER A 265 3.25 -28.35 2.20
#